data_f67492ded0765d1d6c794d30a4193895
#
_entry.id   f67492ded0765d1d6c794d30a4193895
#
_cell.length_a   1.000
_cell.length_b   1.000
_cell.length_c   1.000
_cell.angle_alpha   90.00
_cell.angle_beta   90.00
_cell.angle_gamma   90.00
#
_symmetry.space_group_name_H-M   'P 1'
#
loop_
_entity.id
_entity.type
_entity.pdbx_description
1 polymer ?
#
loop_
_entity_poly.entity_id
_entity_poly.type
_entity_poly.pdbx_seq_one_letter_code
_entity_poly.pdbx_strand_id
1 'polypeptide(L)'
;MNTTLKIFFFSILICLTTACNRDGVDQNYGIDSEDITFSAKYRDLAENPFVKVDNQTISIVSTDVEGASYSDMRQYINLGQAPPTTSVKIEDMINYFTYNYPDPVSSENISLNSEVTTCPWHAGHYLMRLGLKGKSIAESEFPKSNYVFLVDVSKSMNSPEKIELLQSGLKLLVDNLKATDKIALITYSNETKLVLKSTTCDKKDEIKKAVDNLFLGGSSVGVPSLTYSYSVAMDSFITNGSNRVIMVSDGDLNVNPSSSDELVKVINEKRKLGINLTVLGFGKSNPNNHLMEQIPNKGNGNYEYIDKLGQFIKVFVKEKAKFCSVAKNAKIKVKFNELKVDSFRLVGYEERSFKKEATDGYSLGAEIGATQTITAVYELVLRNLNADEKIGVVNFDYTKSDDPSGLNRQLGLDIQAIPVDFKNASENTRFAASVTAFGLLLKNSKYKGTASKEMVLNLVQDAYSFDPNGYRREFLSLVTMWAGE
;
A
#
# COMPACT_ATOMS: atom_id res chain seq x y z
N MET A 1 79.71 20.93 21.10
CA MET A 1 79.92 21.34 22.52
C MET A 1 78.52 21.24 23.18
N ASN A 2 78.42 20.29 24.11
CA ASN A 2 77.35 20.00 25.10
C ASN A 2 75.90 19.90 24.63
N THR A 3 75.38 18.73 24.35
CA THR A 3 74.89 17.58 25.16
C THR A 3 74.10 17.96 26.41
N THR A 4 72.83 17.72 26.38
CA THR A 4 72.12 17.13 27.57
C THR A 4 70.86 16.38 27.16
N LEU A 5 70.95 15.09 27.43
CA LEU A 5 69.94 14.04 27.39
C LEU A 5 68.91 14.25 28.52
N LYS A 6 67.61 14.21 28.24
CA LYS A 6 66.57 14.08 29.27
C LYS A 6 65.75 12.84 29.04
N ILE A 7 65.93 11.94 29.97
CA ILE A 7 65.15 10.68 30.18
C ILE A 7 63.82 11.07 30.78
N PHE A 8 62.74 10.60 30.17
CA PHE A 8 61.37 10.66 30.73
C PHE A 8 60.95 9.26 31.22
N PHE A 9 60.70 9.15 32.51
CA PHE A 9 60.16 7.99 33.20
C PHE A 9 58.67 7.86 32.85
N PHE A 10 58.26 6.69 32.41
CA PHE A 10 56.86 6.29 32.23
C PHE A 10 56.41 5.52 33.49
N SER A 11 55.56 6.15 34.29
CA SER A 11 54.89 5.48 35.43
C SER A 11 53.64 4.78 34.98
N ILE A 12 53.62 3.45 35.01
CA ILE A 12 52.41 2.63 34.78
C ILE A 12 51.64 2.59 36.10
N LEU A 13 50.45 3.18 36.11
CA LEU A 13 49.49 3.06 37.20
C LEU A 13 48.49 1.94 36.85
N ILE A 14 48.59 0.78 37.49
CA ILE A 14 47.63 -0.32 37.38
C ILE A 14 46.49 -0.04 38.37
N CYS A 15 45.32 0.28 37.90
CA CYS A 15 44.09 0.25 38.67
C CYS A 15 43.38 -1.07 38.43
N LEU A 16 43.40 -1.94 39.46
CA LEU A 16 42.52 -3.08 39.59
C LEU A 16 41.12 -2.59 39.97
N THR A 17 40.15 -2.74 39.07
CA THR A 17 38.75 -2.64 39.42
C THR A 17 38.09 -4.01 39.27
N THR A 18 37.58 -4.51 40.36
CA THR A 18 36.77 -5.71 40.49
C THR A 18 35.51 -5.58 39.66
N ALA A 19 35.33 -6.51 38.71
CA ALA A 19 34.11 -6.66 37.96
C ALA A 19 33.05 -7.36 38.83
N CYS A 20 31.96 -6.68 39.14
CA CYS A 20 30.70 -7.30 39.52
C CYS A 20 29.95 -7.70 38.23
N ASN A 21 29.82 -9.00 38.04
CA ASN A 21 28.86 -9.55 37.07
C ASN A 21 27.46 -9.18 37.52
N ARG A 22 26.77 -8.42 36.69
CA ARG A 22 25.30 -8.37 36.60
C ARG A 22 24.92 -8.77 35.20
N ASP A 23 24.37 -9.96 35.07
CA ASP A 23 23.68 -10.40 33.85
C ASP A 23 22.44 -9.54 33.69
N GLY A 24 22.59 -8.43 32.95
CA GLY A 24 21.53 -7.61 32.42
C GLY A 24 21.62 -7.73 30.91
N VAL A 25 20.69 -8.46 30.30
CA VAL A 25 20.53 -8.47 28.84
C VAL A 25 19.98 -7.10 28.42
N ASP A 26 20.86 -6.10 28.30
CA ASP A 26 20.59 -4.88 27.56
C ASP A 26 20.66 -5.22 26.06
N GLN A 27 19.52 -5.61 25.49
CA GLN A 27 19.33 -5.52 24.05
C GLN A 27 19.21 -4.04 23.69
N ASN A 28 20.36 -3.38 23.58
CA ASN A 28 20.50 -2.12 22.86
C ASN A 28 20.19 -2.39 21.38
N TYR A 29 18.92 -2.34 21.00
CA TYR A 29 18.55 -2.09 19.62
C TYR A 29 18.95 -0.63 19.32
N GLY A 30 20.20 -0.44 18.91
CA GLY A 30 20.64 0.78 18.27
C GLY A 30 19.69 1.07 17.10
N ILE A 31 18.92 2.12 17.23
CA ILE A 31 18.19 2.70 16.11
C ILE A 31 19.25 3.46 15.34
N ASP A 32 19.88 2.79 14.36
CA ASP A 32 20.52 3.50 13.29
C ASP A 32 19.44 4.37 12.66
N SER A 33 19.67 5.68 12.66
CA SER A 33 19.00 6.60 11.76
C SER A 33 19.38 6.14 10.35
N GLU A 34 18.67 5.15 9.81
CA GLU A 34 18.86 4.75 8.43
C GLU A 34 18.59 5.99 7.58
N ASP A 35 19.62 6.48 6.96
CA ASP A 35 19.54 7.44 5.87
C ASP A 35 18.41 7.03 4.93
N ILE A 36 17.47 7.94 4.70
CA ILE A 36 16.32 7.71 3.82
C ILE A 36 16.84 7.62 2.39
N THR A 37 17.49 6.50 2.05
CA THR A 37 17.97 6.23 0.70
C THR A 37 16.91 5.45 -0.05
N PHE A 38 16.52 5.92 -1.24
CA PHE A 38 15.72 5.15 -2.16
C PHE A 38 16.54 3.99 -2.73
N SER A 39 15.94 2.80 -2.79
CA SER A 39 16.56 1.60 -3.38
C SER A 39 15.79 1.17 -4.61
N ALA A 40 16.52 0.86 -5.69
CA ALA A 40 15.94 0.31 -6.92
C ALA A 40 15.55 -1.18 -6.80
N LYS A 41 15.96 -1.87 -5.73
CA LYS A 41 15.68 -3.29 -5.53
C LYS A 41 14.70 -3.49 -4.38
N TYR A 42 13.79 -4.45 -4.54
CA TYR A 42 13.01 -4.95 -3.41
C TYR A 42 13.94 -5.46 -2.32
N ARG A 43 13.67 -5.08 -1.08
CA ARG A 43 14.39 -5.62 0.07
C ARG A 43 13.88 -7.03 0.36
N ASP A 44 14.78 -7.95 0.64
CA ASP A 44 14.41 -9.26 1.17
C ASP A 44 14.09 -9.10 2.66
N LEU A 45 12.84 -8.74 2.93
CA LEU A 45 12.36 -8.54 4.29
C LEU A 45 11.94 -9.88 4.90
N ALA A 46 12.40 -10.13 6.12
CA ALA A 46 11.95 -11.28 6.88
C ALA A 46 10.44 -11.18 7.14
N GLU A 47 9.74 -12.30 6.93
CA GLU A 47 8.31 -12.39 7.24
C GLU A 47 8.05 -12.12 8.72
N ASN A 48 6.93 -11.44 9.02
CA ASN A 48 6.49 -11.24 10.39
C ASN A 48 6.45 -12.57 11.17
N PRO A 49 7.15 -12.68 12.30
CA PRO A 49 7.11 -13.88 13.14
C PRO A 49 5.81 -13.93 13.96
N PHE A 50 5.54 -15.08 14.55
CA PHE A 50 4.60 -15.15 15.66
C PHE A 50 5.11 -14.37 16.87
N VAL A 51 4.27 -13.47 17.37
CA VAL A 51 4.52 -12.65 18.57
C VAL A 51 3.70 -13.22 19.72
N LYS A 52 4.35 -13.58 20.82
CA LYS A 52 3.65 -13.98 22.04
C LYS A 52 2.93 -12.79 22.66
N VAL A 53 1.66 -12.98 23.00
CA VAL A 53 0.83 -11.89 23.57
C VAL A 53 1.40 -11.43 24.91
N ASP A 54 2.02 -12.31 25.69
CA ASP A 54 2.70 -11.97 26.93
C ASP A 54 3.83 -10.94 26.75
N ASN A 55 4.44 -10.88 25.55
CA ASN A 55 5.49 -9.91 25.22
C ASN A 55 4.93 -8.64 24.60
N GLN A 56 3.86 -8.76 23.82
CA GLN A 56 3.25 -7.64 23.09
C GLN A 56 1.76 -7.93 22.85
N THR A 57 0.89 -7.16 23.49
CA THR A 57 -0.57 -7.31 23.34
C THR A 57 -1.16 -6.55 22.15
N ILE A 58 -0.43 -5.59 21.59
CA ILE A 58 -0.94 -4.68 20.55
C ILE A 58 -0.23 -4.93 19.23
N SER A 59 -1.02 -5.06 18.16
CA SER A 59 -0.57 -5.05 16.77
C SER A 59 -1.12 -3.82 16.06
N ILE A 60 -0.30 -3.19 15.22
CA ILE A 60 -0.69 -2.04 14.39
C ILE A 60 -0.83 -2.52 12.95
N VAL A 61 -1.94 -2.16 12.30
CA VAL A 61 -2.19 -2.45 10.88
C VAL A 61 -2.14 -1.15 10.10
N SER A 62 -1.31 -1.11 9.07
CA SER A 62 -1.32 0.02 8.13
C SER A 62 -2.61 0.03 7.32
N THR A 63 -3.22 1.21 7.20
CA THR A 63 -4.37 1.42 6.31
C THR A 63 -3.94 1.85 4.90
N ASP A 64 -2.64 2.06 4.71
CA ASP A 64 -2.03 2.35 3.42
C ASP A 64 -1.74 1.02 2.72
N VAL A 65 -2.66 0.58 1.87
CA VAL A 65 -2.58 -0.67 1.11
C VAL A 65 -2.79 -0.40 -0.38
N GLU A 66 -2.05 -1.12 -1.20
CA GLU A 66 -1.99 -0.97 -2.64
C GLU A 66 -2.32 -2.31 -3.32
N GLY A 67 -2.51 -2.28 -4.63
CA GLY A 67 -2.76 -3.50 -5.41
C GLY A 67 -1.62 -3.84 -6.39
N ALA A 68 -0.51 -3.11 -6.31
CA ALA A 68 0.55 -3.17 -7.32
C ALA A 68 1.22 -4.55 -7.39
N SER A 69 1.50 -5.16 -6.24
CA SER A 69 2.11 -6.50 -6.19
C SER A 69 1.26 -7.58 -6.87
N TYR A 70 -0.08 -7.45 -6.82
CA TYR A 70 -0.97 -8.36 -7.56
C TYR A 70 -0.83 -8.19 -9.08
N SER A 71 -0.77 -6.96 -9.56
CA SER A 71 -0.60 -6.68 -11.00
C SER A 71 0.75 -7.15 -11.52
N ASP A 72 1.80 -7.00 -10.72
CA ASP A 72 3.15 -7.50 -11.03
C ASP A 72 3.14 -9.05 -11.08
N MET A 73 2.64 -9.71 -10.06
CA MET A 73 2.46 -11.16 -10.01
C MET A 73 1.67 -11.68 -11.21
N ARG A 74 0.55 -11.03 -11.55
CA ARG A 74 -0.28 -11.38 -12.72
C ARG A 74 0.52 -11.34 -14.01
N GLN A 75 1.36 -10.35 -14.18
CA GLN A 75 2.19 -10.23 -15.38
C GLN A 75 3.18 -11.39 -15.47
N TYR A 76 3.88 -11.74 -14.38
CA TYR A 76 4.80 -12.89 -14.37
C TYR A 76 4.10 -14.20 -14.74
N ILE A 77 2.95 -14.48 -14.12
CA ILE A 77 2.19 -15.72 -14.39
C ILE A 77 1.72 -15.76 -15.84
N ASN A 78 1.22 -14.65 -16.40
CA ASN A 78 0.81 -14.58 -17.81
C ASN A 78 1.99 -14.80 -18.79
N LEU A 79 3.23 -14.54 -18.37
CA LEU A 79 4.43 -14.82 -19.12
C LEU A 79 4.95 -16.27 -18.89
N GLY A 80 4.25 -17.09 -18.10
CA GLY A 80 4.69 -18.44 -17.71
C GLY A 80 5.88 -18.43 -16.76
N GLN A 81 6.09 -17.34 -16.01
CA GLN A 81 7.20 -17.15 -15.10
C GLN A 81 6.73 -17.09 -13.65
N ALA A 82 7.59 -17.50 -12.71
CA ALA A 82 7.34 -17.27 -11.29
C ALA A 82 7.73 -15.81 -10.93
N PRO A 83 6.89 -15.10 -10.15
CA PRO A 83 7.28 -13.79 -9.63
C PRO A 83 8.45 -13.93 -8.66
N PRO A 84 9.37 -12.96 -8.59
CA PRO A 84 10.39 -12.92 -7.55
C PRO A 84 9.73 -12.93 -6.16
N THR A 85 10.21 -13.73 -5.22
CA THR A 85 9.64 -13.85 -3.87
C THR A 85 9.61 -12.51 -3.14
N THR A 86 10.58 -11.64 -3.42
CA THR A 86 10.71 -10.28 -2.86
C THR A 86 9.69 -9.29 -3.40
N SER A 87 9.08 -9.53 -4.59
CA SER A 87 8.02 -8.68 -5.15
C SER A 87 6.63 -9.06 -4.65
N VAL A 88 6.48 -10.22 -4.00
CA VAL A 88 5.20 -10.71 -3.51
C VAL A 88 4.88 -10.10 -2.14
N LYS A 89 3.95 -9.14 -2.11
CA LYS A 89 3.40 -8.54 -0.90
C LYS A 89 1.99 -9.07 -0.69
N ILE A 90 1.83 -9.93 0.34
CA ILE A 90 0.56 -10.66 0.54
C ILE A 90 -0.57 -9.69 0.87
N GLU A 91 -0.31 -8.65 1.65
CA GLU A 91 -1.27 -7.60 1.97
C GLU A 91 -1.78 -6.86 0.74
N ASP A 92 -0.91 -6.57 -0.24
CA ASP A 92 -1.28 -5.91 -1.48
C ASP A 92 -2.10 -6.85 -2.38
N MET A 93 -1.73 -8.13 -2.42
CA MET A 93 -2.52 -9.13 -3.15
C MET A 93 -3.94 -9.25 -2.58
N ILE A 94 -4.08 -9.28 -1.24
CA ILE A 94 -5.40 -9.31 -0.57
C ILE A 94 -6.19 -8.03 -0.90
N ASN A 95 -5.55 -6.88 -0.85
CA ASN A 95 -6.20 -5.57 -0.98
C ASN A 95 -6.38 -5.11 -2.44
N TYR A 96 -5.88 -5.87 -3.41
CA TYR A 96 -6.24 -5.70 -4.82
C TYR A 96 -7.75 -5.88 -5.07
N PHE A 97 -8.41 -6.68 -4.26
CA PHE A 97 -9.83 -7.03 -4.39
C PHE A 97 -10.71 -6.15 -3.50
N THR A 98 -11.93 -5.92 -3.99
CA THR A 98 -13.00 -5.33 -3.18
C THR A 98 -13.78 -6.44 -2.49
N TYR A 99 -14.10 -6.23 -1.21
CA TYR A 99 -14.87 -7.18 -0.40
C TYR A 99 -16.29 -6.66 -0.14
N ASN A 100 -17.24 -7.58 -0.05
CA ASN A 100 -18.64 -7.25 0.27
C ASN A 100 -18.82 -7.03 1.78
N TYR A 101 -18.19 -5.96 2.29
CA TYR A 101 -18.37 -5.57 3.68
C TYR A 101 -19.61 -4.68 3.83
N PRO A 102 -20.26 -4.69 5.02
CA PRO A 102 -21.39 -3.80 5.29
C PRO A 102 -20.95 -2.33 5.24
N ASP A 103 -21.85 -1.48 4.74
CA ASP A 103 -21.66 -0.04 4.83
C ASP A 103 -21.68 0.42 6.30
N PRO A 104 -21.00 1.51 6.65
CA PRO A 104 -21.08 2.07 7.98
C PRO A 104 -22.50 2.55 8.31
N VAL A 105 -22.83 2.58 9.60
CA VAL A 105 -24.07 3.23 10.07
C VAL A 105 -24.06 4.72 9.71
N SER A 106 -25.23 5.32 9.55
CA SER A 106 -25.39 6.68 8.98
C SER A 106 -24.58 7.78 9.69
N SER A 107 -24.23 7.60 10.98
CA SER A 107 -23.42 8.53 11.75
C SER A 107 -21.92 8.42 11.51
N GLU A 108 -21.46 7.36 10.86
CA GLU A 108 -20.04 7.05 10.68
C GLU A 108 -19.63 7.02 9.21
N ASN A 109 -18.34 7.27 8.96
CA ASN A 109 -17.78 7.18 7.61
C ASN A 109 -17.06 5.86 7.37
N ILE A 110 -16.85 5.06 8.41
CA ILE A 110 -16.10 3.80 8.37
C ILE A 110 -16.90 2.72 9.09
N SER A 111 -16.92 1.52 8.53
CA SER A 111 -17.35 0.31 9.22
C SER A 111 -16.18 -0.63 9.45
N LEU A 112 -16.25 -1.37 10.57
CA LEU A 112 -15.33 -2.43 10.94
C LEU A 112 -16.07 -3.75 11.02
N ASN A 113 -15.41 -4.83 10.60
CA ASN A 113 -15.92 -6.18 10.76
C ASN A 113 -14.76 -7.16 10.94
N SER A 114 -14.99 -8.25 11.66
CA SER A 114 -14.00 -9.32 11.83
C SER A 114 -14.68 -10.67 11.81
N GLU A 115 -13.93 -11.69 11.47
CA GLU A 115 -14.35 -13.08 11.52
C GLU A 115 -13.15 -13.95 11.89
N VAL A 116 -13.39 -14.91 12.80
CA VAL A 116 -12.38 -15.87 13.25
C VAL A 116 -12.80 -17.27 12.81
N THR A 117 -11.88 -18.02 12.21
CA THR A 117 -12.12 -19.37 11.70
C THR A 117 -10.90 -20.27 11.91
N THR A 118 -11.05 -21.56 11.76
CA THR A 118 -9.90 -22.49 11.74
C THR A 118 -8.97 -22.16 10.55
N CYS A 119 -7.66 -22.35 10.72
CA CYS A 119 -6.68 -22.12 9.66
C CYS A 119 -6.63 -23.33 8.71
N PRO A 120 -6.88 -23.17 7.40
CA PRO A 120 -6.92 -24.29 6.45
C PRO A 120 -5.56 -24.93 6.18
N TRP A 121 -4.44 -24.21 6.38
CA TRP A 121 -3.09 -24.71 6.11
C TRP A 121 -2.28 -25.07 7.36
N HIS A 122 -2.84 -24.83 8.53
CA HIS A 122 -2.15 -25.19 9.79
C HIS A 122 -3.13 -25.66 10.85
N ALA A 123 -3.14 -26.97 11.12
CA ALA A 123 -4.00 -27.55 12.14
C ALA A 123 -3.66 -26.96 13.54
N GLY A 124 -4.69 -26.62 14.30
CA GLY A 124 -4.55 -26.00 15.63
C GLY A 124 -4.35 -24.50 15.63
N HIS A 125 -4.15 -23.87 14.46
CA HIS A 125 -4.19 -22.41 14.31
C HIS A 125 -5.56 -21.91 13.86
N TYR A 126 -5.75 -20.61 14.01
CA TYR A 126 -6.96 -19.90 13.58
C TYR A 126 -6.56 -18.75 12.67
N LEU A 127 -7.46 -18.37 11.78
CA LEU A 127 -7.37 -17.15 10.99
C LEU A 127 -8.36 -16.12 11.52
N MET A 128 -7.91 -14.89 11.68
CA MET A 128 -8.77 -13.74 11.89
C MET A 128 -8.66 -12.82 10.68
N ARG A 129 -9.78 -12.64 9.98
CA ARG A 129 -9.91 -11.58 8.98
C ARG A 129 -10.45 -10.33 9.66
N LEU A 130 -9.73 -9.23 9.54
CA LEU A 130 -10.18 -7.89 9.87
C LEU A 130 -10.52 -7.16 8.59
N GLY A 131 -11.74 -6.62 8.50
CA GLY A 131 -12.23 -5.84 7.38
C GLY A 131 -12.63 -4.44 7.79
N LEU A 132 -12.32 -3.48 6.94
CA LEU A 132 -12.71 -2.09 7.04
C LEU A 132 -13.33 -1.65 5.73
N LYS A 133 -14.37 -0.81 5.77
CA LYS A 133 -14.97 -0.20 4.57
C LYS A 133 -15.29 1.27 4.80
N GLY A 134 -14.85 2.10 3.83
CA GLY A 134 -15.28 3.49 3.71
C GLY A 134 -16.72 3.59 3.20
N LYS A 135 -17.47 4.57 3.69
CA LYS A 135 -18.88 4.77 3.30
C LYS A 135 -19.02 4.85 1.78
N SER A 136 -20.11 4.29 1.28
CA SER A 136 -20.50 4.46 -0.11
C SER A 136 -21.10 5.85 -0.31
N ILE A 137 -20.72 6.51 -1.41
CA ILE A 137 -21.29 7.79 -1.86
C ILE A 137 -21.81 7.63 -3.29
N ALA A 138 -22.91 8.31 -3.62
CA ALA A 138 -23.45 8.26 -4.97
C ALA A 138 -22.52 8.96 -5.95
N GLU A 139 -22.48 8.52 -7.21
CA GLU A 139 -21.61 9.13 -8.23
C GLU A 139 -21.93 10.62 -8.48
N SER A 140 -23.19 11.03 -8.28
CA SER A 140 -23.61 12.42 -8.34
C SER A 140 -22.96 13.29 -7.27
N GLU A 141 -22.58 12.70 -6.13
CA GLU A 141 -21.96 13.37 -5.00
C GLU A 141 -20.43 13.41 -5.07
N PHE A 142 -19.81 12.73 -6.06
CA PHE A 142 -18.36 12.78 -6.23
C PHE A 142 -17.91 14.23 -6.44
N PRO A 143 -16.89 14.67 -5.70
CA PRO A 143 -16.32 15.99 -5.89
C PRO A 143 -15.78 16.15 -7.31
N LYS A 144 -15.68 17.39 -7.79
CA LYS A 144 -15.01 17.69 -9.05
C LYS A 144 -13.55 17.30 -8.96
N SER A 145 -13.01 16.74 -10.04
CA SER A 145 -11.62 16.30 -10.10
C SER A 145 -10.74 17.32 -10.83
N ASN A 146 -9.54 17.52 -10.31
CA ASN A 146 -8.45 18.26 -10.95
C ASN A 146 -7.24 17.34 -11.06
N TYR A 147 -7.02 16.75 -12.22
CA TYR A 147 -5.96 15.79 -12.49
C TYR A 147 -4.86 16.44 -13.33
N VAL A 148 -3.64 16.44 -12.78
CA VAL A 148 -2.45 16.90 -13.48
C VAL A 148 -1.55 15.68 -13.73
N PHE A 149 -1.49 15.24 -14.98
CA PHE A 149 -0.65 14.14 -15.39
C PHE A 149 0.76 14.66 -15.69
N LEU A 150 1.74 14.07 -15.01
CA LEU A 150 3.17 14.24 -15.26
C LEU A 150 3.67 12.96 -15.95
N VAL A 151 3.87 13.02 -17.24
CA VAL A 151 4.11 11.86 -18.10
C VAL A 151 5.58 11.77 -18.48
N ASP A 152 6.22 10.65 -18.15
CA ASP A 152 7.52 10.28 -18.69
C ASP A 152 7.40 10.06 -20.21
N VAL A 153 8.20 10.78 -20.97
CA VAL A 153 8.29 10.63 -22.43
C VAL A 153 9.72 10.30 -22.85
N SER A 154 10.50 9.69 -21.97
CA SER A 154 11.82 9.15 -22.30
C SER A 154 11.75 8.04 -23.33
N LYS A 155 12.90 7.68 -23.92
CA LYS A 155 12.97 6.64 -24.95
C LYS A 155 12.52 5.27 -24.42
N SER A 156 12.71 4.99 -23.15
CA SER A 156 12.28 3.75 -22.50
C SER A 156 10.77 3.54 -22.51
N MET A 157 9.99 4.64 -22.54
CA MET A 157 8.53 4.60 -22.66
C MET A 157 8.01 4.22 -24.05
N ASN A 158 8.89 4.10 -25.06
CA ASN A 158 8.51 3.82 -26.46
C ASN A 158 8.16 2.35 -26.68
N SER A 159 7.01 1.90 -26.21
CA SER A 159 6.46 0.59 -26.52
C SER A 159 4.93 0.57 -26.38
N PRO A 160 4.23 -0.37 -27.04
CA PRO A 160 2.78 -0.50 -26.96
C PRO A 160 2.27 -0.70 -25.52
N GLU A 161 2.99 -1.44 -24.71
CA GLU A 161 2.64 -1.72 -23.32
C GLU A 161 2.93 -0.55 -22.35
N LYS A 162 3.45 0.57 -22.85
CA LYS A 162 3.74 1.76 -22.06
C LYS A 162 2.97 2.97 -22.62
N ILE A 163 3.52 3.70 -23.60
CA ILE A 163 2.91 4.96 -24.06
C ILE A 163 1.56 4.76 -24.76
N GLU A 164 1.41 3.72 -25.59
CA GLU A 164 0.13 3.47 -26.28
C GLU A 164 -0.95 3.01 -25.29
N LEU A 165 -0.56 2.18 -24.31
CA LEU A 165 -1.45 1.78 -23.21
C LEU A 165 -1.90 3.00 -22.40
N LEU A 166 -0.98 3.92 -22.05
CA LEU A 166 -1.29 5.16 -21.36
C LEU A 166 -2.24 6.03 -22.17
N GLN A 167 -1.94 6.27 -23.46
CA GLN A 167 -2.79 7.06 -24.35
C GLN A 167 -4.21 6.50 -24.45
N SER A 168 -4.33 5.18 -24.59
CA SER A 168 -5.61 4.47 -24.61
C SER A 168 -6.38 4.65 -23.30
N GLY A 169 -5.68 4.50 -22.17
CA GLY A 169 -6.25 4.69 -20.84
C GLY A 169 -6.71 6.13 -20.60
N LEU A 170 -5.90 7.12 -20.95
CA LEU A 170 -6.25 8.54 -20.81
C LEU A 170 -7.47 8.94 -21.64
N LYS A 171 -7.58 8.45 -22.88
CA LYS A 171 -8.78 8.70 -23.71
C LYS A 171 -10.03 8.11 -23.07
N LEU A 172 -9.97 6.90 -22.52
CA LEU A 172 -11.07 6.29 -21.80
C LEU A 172 -11.40 7.05 -20.51
N LEU A 173 -10.40 7.54 -19.78
CA LEU A 173 -10.63 8.38 -18.61
C LEU A 173 -11.40 9.65 -19.00
N VAL A 174 -10.95 10.37 -20.03
CA VAL A 174 -11.61 11.60 -20.54
C VAL A 174 -13.09 11.35 -20.89
N ASP A 175 -13.41 10.18 -21.45
CA ASP A 175 -14.79 9.82 -21.76
C ASP A 175 -15.66 9.63 -20.52
N ASN A 176 -15.06 9.22 -19.38
CA ASN A 176 -15.73 8.92 -18.13
C ASN A 176 -15.70 10.05 -17.08
N LEU A 177 -15.02 11.17 -17.38
CA LEU A 177 -15.01 12.35 -16.51
C LEU A 177 -16.22 13.24 -16.74
N LYS A 178 -16.62 13.97 -15.70
CA LYS A 178 -17.68 14.98 -15.77
C LYS A 178 -17.17 16.19 -16.57
N ALA A 179 -18.05 16.87 -17.27
CA ALA A 179 -17.71 18.09 -18.02
C ALA A 179 -16.99 19.16 -17.16
N THR A 180 -17.26 19.16 -15.84
CA THR A 180 -16.67 20.08 -14.88
C THR A 180 -15.33 19.65 -14.30
N ASP A 181 -14.89 18.41 -14.55
CA ASP A 181 -13.58 17.94 -14.16
C ASP A 181 -12.51 18.59 -15.04
N LYS A 182 -11.27 18.63 -14.54
CA LYS A 182 -10.15 19.26 -15.25
C LYS A 182 -9.01 18.28 -15.47
N ILE A 183 -8.34 18.38 -16.60
CA ILE A 183 -7.09 17.67 -16.92
C ILE A 183 -6.05 18.69 -17.38
N ALA A 184 -4.81 18.52 -16.88
CA ALA A 184 -3.60 19.09 -17.43
C ALA A 184 -2.62 17.99 -17.80
N LEU A 185 -1.82 18.19 -18.86
CA LEU A 185 -0.78 17.25 -19.29
C LEU A 185 0.58 17.95 -19.28
N ILE A 186 1.51 17.38 -18.55
CA ILE A 186 2.90 17.80 -18.47
C ILE A 186 3.74 16.61 -18.90
N THR A 187 4.71 16.81 -19.77
CA THR A 187 5.69 15.79 -20.11
C THR A 187 7.03 16.12 -19.47
N TYR A 188 7.78 15.10 -19.13
CA TYR A 188 9.15 15.23 -18.67
C TYR A 188 10.08 14.20 -19.34
N SER A 189 11.25 14.68 -19.71
CA SER A 189 12.39 13.94 -20.20
C SER A 189 13.64 14.79 -19.93
N ASN A 190 14.35 15.27 -20.97
CA ASN A 190 15.45 16.23 -20.81
C ASN A 190 14.95 17.61 -20.30
N GLU A 191 13.70 17.94 -20.58
CA GLU A 191 13.01 19.16 -20.13
C GLU A 191 11.60 18.85 -19.64
N THR A 192 11.05 19.77 -18.87
CA THR A 192 9.63 19.73 -18.43
C THR A 192 8.82 20.63 -19.33
N LYS A 193 7.72 20.11 -19.92
CA LYS A 193 6.89 20.84 -20.86
C LYS A 193 5.41 20.72 -20.53
N LEU A 194 4.72 21.84 -20.42
CA LEU A 194 3.26 21.89 -20.32
C LEU A 194 2.66 21.68 -21.74
N VAL A 195 2.14 20.47 -21.98
CA VAL A 195 1.53 20.07 -23.26
C VAL A 195 0.07 20.53 -23.34
N LEU A 196 -0.65 20.39 -22.22
CA LEU A 196 -2.02 20.85 -22.10
C LEU A 196 -2.18 21.60 -20.76
N LYS A 197 -2.54 22.88 -20.81
CA LYS A 197 -2.95 23.61 -19.61
C LYS A 197 -4.22 23.01 -19.02
N SER A 198 -4.51 23.31 -17.74
CA SER A 198 -5.73 22.82 -17.09
C SER A 198 -6.97 23.15 -17.95
N THR A 199 -7.57 22.11 -18.49
CA THR A 199 -8.68 22.15 -19.46
C THR A 199 -9.86 21.37 -18.90
N THR A 200 -11.06 21.93 -18.96
CA THR A 200 -12.29 21.26 -18.51
C THR A 200 -12.71 20.15 -19.49
N CYS A 201 -13.27 19.07 -18.93
CA CYS A 201 -13.60 17.85 -19.70
C CYS A 201 -14.85 17.97 -20.58
N ASP A 202 -15.48 19.14 -20.68
CA ASP A 202 -16.38 19.48 -21.79
C ASP A 202 -15.66 19.60 -23.14
N LYS A 203 -14.33 19.84 -23.11
CA LYS A 203 -13.46 19.93 -24.31
C LYS A 203 -12.72 18.61 -24.59
N LYS A 204 -13.44 17.49 -24.61
CA LYS A 204 -12.86 16.15 -24.75
C LYS A 204 -11.95 16.01 -25.96
N ASP A 205 -12.30 16.57 -27.09
CA ASP A 205 -11.51 16.46 -28.34
C ASP A 205 -10.16 17.19 -28.23
N GLU A 206 -10.14 18.37 -27.58
CA GLU A 206 -8.90 19.11 -27.30
C GLU A 206 -7.96 18.29 -26.42
N ILE A 207 -8.50 17.68 -25.36
CA ILE A 207 -7.74 16.86 -24.43
C ILE A 207 -7.22 15.60 -25.15
N LYS A 208 -8.07 14.88 -25.88
CA LYS A 208 -7.68 13.66 -26.60
C LYS A 208 -6.62 13.94 -27.66
N LYS A 209 -6.73 15.07 -28.38
CA LYS A 209 -5.69 15.49 -29.32
C LYS A 209 -4.36 15.77 -28.65
N ALA A 210 -4.35 16.35 -27.45
CA ALA A 210 -3.13 16.54 -26.67
C ALA A 210 -2.53 15.20 -26.21
N VAL A 211 -3.36 14.22 -25.84
CA VAL A 211 -2.93 12.85 -25.52
C VAL A 211 -2.29 12.16 -26.72
N ASP A 212 -2.88 12.30 -27.92
CA ASP A 212 -2.32 11.72 -29.16
C ASP A 212 -0.95 12.34 -29.53
N ASN A 213 -0.71 13.58 -29.12
CA ASN A 213 0.52 14.33 -29.38
C ASN A 213 1.56 14.21 -28.27
N LEU A 214 1.52 13.17 -27.43
CA LEU A 214 2.60 12.86 -26.48
C LEU A 214 3.81 12.32 -27.26
N PHE A 215 4.80 13.19 -27.49
CA PHE A 215 6.02 12.85 -28.24
C PHE A 215 7.11 12.32 -27.31
N LEU A 216 7.75 11.23 -27.73
CA LEU A 216 8.82 10.55 -27.02
C LEU A 216 10.20 11.12 -27.38
N GLY A 217 11.08 11.26 -26.39
CA GLY A 217 12.49 11.63 -26.59
C GLY A 217 13.20 12.08 -25.31
N GLY A 218 14.49 11.82 -25.23
CA GLY A 218 15.35 12.27 -24.13
C GLY A 218 15.54 11.26 -22.99
N SER A 219 16.12 11.73 -21.88
CA SER A 219 16.35 10.98 -20.63
C SER A 219 15.59 11.67 -19.49
N SER A 220 15.15 10.91 -18.46
CA SER A 220 14.27 11.42 -17.41
C SER A 220 14.94 12.36 -16.40
N VAL A 221 14.28 13.48 -16.04
CA VAL A 221 14.65 14.39 -14.93
C VAL A 221 13.42 14.59 -14.03
N GLY A 222 13.34 13.85 -12.92
CA GLY A 222 12.09 13.68 -12.17
C GLY A 222 11.68 14.79 -11.21
N VAL A 223 12.58 15.23 -10.27
CA VAL A 223 12.18 16.07 -9.11
C VAL A 223 11.70 17.48 -9.48
N PRO A 224 12.41 18.25 -10.35
CA PRO A 224 11.93 19.58 -10.75
C PRO A 224 10.56 19.52 -11.46
N SER A 225 10.34 18.46 -12.25
CA SER A 225 9.11 18.27 -13.01
C SER A 225 7.92 17.99 -12.09
N LEU A 226 8.12 17.24 -11.01
CA LEU A 226 7.08 17.00 -10.01
C LEU A 226 6.71 18.30 -9.27
N THR A 227 7.70 19.10 -8.89
CA THR A 227 7.45 20.41 -8.26
C THR A 227 6.66 21.35 -9.19
N TYR A 228 7.01 21.37 -10.47
CA TYR A 228 6.26 22.12 -11.47
C TYR A 228 4.82 21.62 -11.62
N SER A 229 4.59 20.30 -11.59
CA SER A 229 3.24 19.72 -11.67
C SER A 229 2.36 20.16 -10.51
N TYR A 230 2.94 20.22 -9.31
CA TYR A 230 2.23 20.74 -8.14
C TYR A 230 1.87 22.23 -8.29
N SER A 231 2.71 23.05 -8.93
CA SER A 231 2.34 24.45 -9.20
C SER A 231 1.15 24.54 -10.14
N VAL A 232 1.13 23.75 -11.22
CA VAL A 232 -0.02 23.68 -12.15
C VAL A 232 -1.28 23.19 -11.44
N ALA A 233 -1.16 22.23 -10.53
CA ALA A 233 -2.29 21.74 -9.73
C ALA A 233 -2.83 22.79 -8.75
N MET A 234 -1.96 23.63 -8.17
CA MET A 234 -2.35 24.76 -7.33
C MET A 234 -3.05 25.84 -8.12
N ASP A 235 -2.55 26.22 -9.31
CA ASP A 235 -3.14 27.23 -10.16
C ASP A 235 -4.56 26.88 -10.63
N SER A 236 -4.84 25.57 -10.72
CA SER A 236 -6.15 25.04 -11.12
C SER A 236 -6.95 24.43 -9.97
N PHE A 237 -6.54 24.66 -8.74
CA PHE A 237 -7.10 24.04 -7.53
C PHE A 237 -8.62 24.18 -7.45
N ILE A 238 -9.30 23.10 -7.08
CA ILE A 238 -10.74 23.09 -6.87
C ILE A 238 -11.00 22.94 -5.37
N THR A 239 -11.55 23.97 -4.75
CA THR A 239 -11.97 23.92 -3.35
C THR A 239 -13.03 22.84 -3.16
N ASN A 240 -12.85 21.97 -2.15
CA ASN A 240 -13.68 20.78 -1.92
C ASN A 240 -13.68 19.79 -3.09
N GLY A 241 -12.70 19.87 -3.98
CA GLY A 241 -12.48 18.95 -5.09
C GLY A 241 -11.45 17.88 -4.78
N SER A 242 -11.34 16.89 -5.65
CA SER A 242 -10.27 15.90 -5.66
C SER A 242 -9.11 16.44 -6.50
N ASN A 243 -8.10 17.06 -5.85
CA ASN A 243 -6.93 17.60 -6.55
C ASN A 243 -5.78 16.57 -6.47
N ARG A 244 -5.23 16.21 -7.64
CA ARG A 244 -4.25 15.13 -7.72
C ARG A 244 -3.22 15.34 -8.81
N VAL A 245 -1.95 15.17 -8.47
CA VAL A 245 -0.86 14.96 -9.42
C VAL A 245 -0.75 13.44 -9.67
N ILE A 246 -0.68 13.06 -10.94
CA ILE A 246 -0.58 11.67 -11.37
C ILE A 246 0.72 11.54 -12.16
N MET A 247 1.74 10.98 -11.54
CA MET A 247 3.04 10.77 -12.14
C MET A 247 3.06 9.42 -12.85
N VAL A 248 3.50 9.41 -14.10
CA VAL A 248 3.57 8.22 -14.95
C VAL A 248 5.02 7.98 -15.34
N SER A 249 5.53 6.77 -15.10
CA SER A 249 6.90 6.38 -15.46
C SER A 249 7.02 4.86 -15.62
N ASP A 250 8.09 4.42 -16.28
CA ASP A 250 8.49 3.00 -16.35
C ASP A 250 9.60 2.61 -15.36
N GLY A 251 9.86 3.47 -14.38
CA GLY A 251 10.83 3.22 -13.31
C GLY A 251 12.21 3.87 -13.52
N ASP A 252 12.48 4.47 -14.67
CA ASP A 252 13.75 5.17 -14.93
C ASP A 252 13.77 6.57 -14.31
N LEU A 253 13.46 6.65 -13.02
CA LEU A 253 13.55 7.91 -12.26
C LEU A 253 14.97 8.10 -11.76
N ASN A 254 15.66 9.09 -12.30
CA ASN A 254 16.94 9.55 -11.77
C ASN A 254 16.70 10.43 -10.52
N VAL A 255 16.41 9.78 -9.39
CA VAL A 255 16.30 10.44 -8.10
C VAL A 255 17.63 10.21 -7.35
N ASN A 256 18.41 11.27 -7.19
CA ASN A 256 19.61 11.22 -6.35
C ASN A 256 19.20 11.04 -4.88
N PRO A 257 19.96 10.30 -4.07
CA PRO A 257 19.68 10.14 -2.63
C PRO A 257 19.50 11.48 -1.90
N SER A 258 20.28 12.50 -2.23
CA SER A 258 20.18 13.84 -1.64
C SER A 258 18.89 14.59 -2.02
N SER A 259 18.23 14.24 -3.12
CA SER A 259 16.95 14.83 -3.54
C SER A 259 15.74 14.08 -3.00
N SER A 260 15.94 12.92 -2.36
CA SER A 260 14.85 12.08 -1.86
C SER A 260 14.09 12.73 -0.70
N ASP A 261 14.81 13.34 0.25
CA ASP A 261 14.18 13.99 1.41
C ASP A 261 13.46 15.26 1.01
N GLU A 262 14.04 16.02 0.06
CA GLU A 262 13.39 17.20 -0.51
C GLU A 262 12.10 16.80 -1.23
N LEU A 263 12.11 15.71 -1.98
CA LEU A 263 10.94 15.17 -2.67
C LEU A 263 9.84 14.79 -1.68
N VAL A 264 10.16 14.04 -0.62
CA VAL A 264 9.23 13.65 0.44
C VAL A 264 8.65 14.88 1.14
N LYS A 265 9.47 15.88 1.41
CA LYS A 265 9.02 17.15 2.01
C LYS A 265 8.03 17.88 1.11
N VAL A 266 8.33 18.04 -0.17
CA VAL A 266 7.42 18.67 -1.14
C VAL A 266 6.09 17.92 -1.22
N ILE A 267 6.10 16.59 -1.34
CA ILE A 267 4.88 15.78 -1.41
C ILE A 267 4.03 15.98 -0.16
N ASN A 268 4.63 15.91 1.04
CA ASN A 268 3.94 16.08 2.30
C ASN A 268 3.35 17.49 2.47
N GLU A 269 4.08 18.54 2.07
CA GLU A 269 3.58 19.91 2.09
C GLU A 269 2.36 20.09 1.17
N LYS A 270 2.44 19.56 -0.05
CA LYS A 270 1.34 19.68 -1.03
C LYS A 270 0.12 18.87 -0.63
N ARG A 271 0.32 17.69 -0.02
CA ARG A 271 -0.78 16.91 0.54
C ARG A 271 -1.52 17.66 1.64
N LYS A 272 -0.81 18.35 2.55
CA LYS A 272 -1.43 19.20 3.57
C LYS A 272 -2.28 20.32 2.98
N LEU A 273 -1.97 20.75 1.76
CA LEU A 273 -2.75 21.73 1.00
C LEU A 273 -3.89 21.09 0.20
N GLY A 274 -4.09 19.76 0.29
CA GLY A 274 -5.17 19.04 -0.38
C GLY A 274 -4.84 18.58 -1.80
N ILE A 275 -3.55 18.48 -2.18
CA ILE A 275 -3.12 17.90 -3.47
C ILE A 275 -2.42 16.58 -3.19
N ASN A 276 -3.05 15.48 -3.59
CA ASN A 276 -2.54 14.12 -3.43
C ASN A 276 -1.66 13.72 -4.62
N LEU A 277 -0.78 12.73 -4.39
CA LEU A 277 0.04 12.09 -5.42
C LEU A 277 -0.48 10.69 -5.72
N THR A 278 -0.51 10.34 -7.01
CA THR A 278 -0.58 8.95 -7.46
C THR A 278 0.58 8.71 -8.41
N VAL A 279 1.24 7.59 -8.25
CA VAL A 279 2.32 7.16 -9.16
C VAL A 279 1.83 5.94 -9.93
N LEU A 280 1.95 5.97 -11.23
CA LEU A 280 1.61 4.89 -12.14
C LEU A 280 2.88 4.30 -12.75
N GLY A 281 3.17 3.05 -12.42
CA GLY A 281 4.22 2.28 -13.04
C GLY A 281 3.74 1.58 -14.30
N PHE A 282 4.53 1.61 -15.36
CA PHE A 282 4.26 0.94 -16.63
C PHE A 282 5.43 0.04 -17.05
N GLY A 283 5.16 -0.92 -17.93
CA GLY A 283 6.19 -1.78 -18.54
C GLY A 283 6.26 -3.17 -17.94
N LYS A 284 7.21 -4.00 -18.42
CA LYS A 284 7.41 -5.35 -17.91
C LYS A 284 8.31 -5.31 -16.70
N SER A 285 7.89 -5.92 -15.61
CA SER A 285 8.65 -6.19 -14.36
C SER A 285 10.00 -5.47 -14.28
N ASN A 286 9.94 -4.16 -14.07
CA ASN A 286 11.15 -3.36 -13.92
C ASN A 286 11.65 -3.51 -12.48
N PRO A 287 12.93 -3.88 -12.23
CA PRO A 287 13.49 -3.91 -10.88
C PRO A 287 13.42 -2.56 -10.16
N ASN A 288 13.20 -1.47 -10.89
CA ASN A 288 13.02 -0.12 -10.33
C ASN A 288 11.57 0.16 -9.85
N ASN A 289 10.64 -0.77 -10.00
CA ASN A 289 9.25 -0.60 -9.51
C ASN A 289 9.21 -0.28 -8.01
N HIS A 290 10.15 -0.82 -7.24
CA HIS A 290 10.27 -0.52 -5.82
C HIS A 290 10.55 0.95 -5.53
N LEU A 291 11.37 1.63 -6.34
CA LEU A 291 11.58 3.08 -6.21
C LEU A 291 10.29 3.85 -6.46
N MET A 292 9.54 3.48 -7.49
CA MET A 292 8.27 4.11 -7.84
C MET A 292 7.23 3.97 -6.74
N GLU A 293 7.24 2.87 -6.01
CA GLU A 293 6.38 2.62 -4.86
C GLU A 293 6.80 3.43 -3.62
N GLN A 294 8.11 3.56 -3.37
CA GLN A 294 8.61 4.29 -2.21
C GLN A 294 8.24 5.77 -2.23
N ILE A 295 8.19 6.39 -3.41
CA ILE A 295 7.91 7.83 -3.57
C ILE A 295 6.52 8.19 -3.03
N PRO A 296 5.42 7.61 -3.49
CA PRO A 296 4.11 7.92 -2.94
C PRO A 296 3.95 7.46 -1.49
N ASN A 297 4.51 6.30 -1.11
CA ASN A 297 4.38 5.77 0.25
C ASN A 297 4.97 6.69 1.32
N LYS A 298 6.09 7.36 1.03
CA LYS A 298 6.68 8.36 1.93
C LYS A 298 5.84 9.63 2.02
N GLY A 299 5.07 9.96 0.98
CA GLY A 299 4.17 11.12 0.90
C GLY A 299 2.70 10.81 1.19
N ASN A 300 2.35 9.59 1.64
CA ASN A 300 0.98 9.08 1.75
C ASN A 300 0.18 9.24 0.45
N GLY A 301 0.83 8.99 -0.68
CA GLY A 301 0.21 8.84 -1.99
C GLY A 301 -0.14 7.38 -2.28
N ASN A 302 -0.51 7.11 -3.52
CA ASN A 302 -0.85 5.77 -3.98
C ASN A 302 0.09 5.36 -5.12
N TYR A 303 0.47 4.09 -5.14
CA TYR A 303 1.17 3.47 -6.25
C TYR A 303 0.26 2.45 -6.94
N GLU A 304 0.22 2.47 -8.26
CA GLU A 304 -0.50 1.49 -9.07
C GLU A 304 0.40 1.02 -10.21
N TYR A 305 0.46 -0.28 -10.42
CA TYR A 305 1.19 -0.86 -11.54
C TYR A 305 0.22 -1.23 -12.66
N ILE A 306 0.39 -0.60 -13.83
CA ILE A 306 -0.51 -0.72 -14.98
C ILE A 306 0.09 -1.70 -16.00
N ASP A 307 -0.25 -2.97 -15.85
CA ASP A 307 0.20 -4.06 -16.73
C ASP A 307 -0.69 -4.21 -17.98
N LYS A 308 -1.93 -3.71 -17.92
CA LYS A 308 -2.93 -3.80 -19.00
C LYS A 308 -3.98 -2.70 -18.90
N LEU A 309 -4.69 -2.47 -20.02
CA LEU A 309 -5.77 -1.47 -20.06
C LEU A 309 -6.87 -1.72 -19.01
N GLY A 310 -7.17 -2.99 -18.72
CA GLY A 310 -8.12 -3.35 -17.67
C GLY A 310 -7.72 -2.85 -16.28
N GLN A 311 -6.40 -2.77 -15.97
CA GLN A 311 -5.92 -2.20 -14.72
C GLN A 311 -6.12 -0.69 -14.67
N PHE A 312 -5.85 0.02 -15.77
CA PHE A 312 -6.12 1.45 -15.85
C PHE A 312 -7.62 1.75 -15.64
N ILE A 313 -8.48 0.96 -16.29
CA ILE A 313 -9.95 1.06 -16.13
C ILE A 313 -10.35 0.77 -14.69
N LYS A 314 -9.76 -0.25 -14.04
CA LYS A 314 -10.01 -0.54 -12.63
C LYS A 314 -9.77 0.69 -11.77
N VAL A 315 -8.58 1.28 -11.87
CA VAL A 315 -8.15 2.41 -11.02
C VAL A 315 -8.98 3.67 -11.27
N PHE A 316 -9.13 4.09 -12.53
CA PHE A 316 -9.66 5.41 -12.86
C PHE A 316 -11.14 5.43 -13.24
N VAL A 317 -11.74 4.29 -13.52
CA VAL A 317 -13.16 4.23 -13.93
C VAL A 317 -13.99 3.44 -12.93
N LYS A 318 -13.60 2.21 -12.61
CA LYS A 318 -14.39 1.32 -11.76
C LYS A 318 -14.27 1.64 -10.28
N GLU A 319 -13.09 2.02 -9.83
CA GLU A 319 -12.78 2.29 -8.43
C GLU A 319 -12.45 3.78 -8.17
N LYS A 320 -12.87 4.68 -9.08
CA LYS A 320 -12.63 6.13 -8.95
C LYS A 320 -13.14 6.73 -7.64
N ALA A 321 -14.12 6.10 -6.99
CA ALA A 321 -14.62 6.49 -5.67
C ALA A 321 -13.51 6.50 -4.61
N LYS A 322 -12.47 5.66 -4.73
CA LYS A 322 -11.31 5.65 -3.83
C LYS A 322 -10.58 7.00 -3.77
N PHE A 323 -10.68 7.81 -4.81
CA PHE A 323 -10.10 9.16 -4.83
C PHE A 323 -10.93 10.21 -4.06
N CYS A 324 -12.12 9.85 -3.59
CA CYS A 324 -12.97 10.66 -2.73
C CYS A 324 -12.72 10.30 -1.28
N SER A 325 -11.85 11.03 -0.59
CA SER A 325 -11.51 10.77 0.81
C SER A 325 -12.74 10.88 1.72
N VAL A 326 -13.00 9.86 2.53
CA VAL A 326 -14.07 9.86 3.55
C VAL A 326 -13.51 9.85 4.97
N ALA A 327 -12.27 9.41 5.14
CA ALA A 327 -11.55 9.43 6.41
C ALA A 327 -10.09 9.79 6.21
N LYS A 328 -9.52 10.52 7.16
CA LYS A 328 -8.12 10.95 7.22
C LYS A 328 -7.50 10.51 8.53
N ASN A 329 -6.18 10.49 8.60
CA ASN A 329 -5.42 10.13 9.80
C ASN A 329 -5.81 8.76 10.37
N ALA A 330 -6.19 7.83 9.49
CA ALA A 330 -6.69 6.51 9.85
C ALA A 330 -5.59 5.64 10.50
N LYS A 331 -5.89 5.08 11.67
CA LYS A 331 -4.97 4.20 12.42
C LYS A 331 -5.75 3.02 12.99
N ILE A 332 -5.27 1.79 12.74
CA ILE A 332 -5.85 0.56 13.28
C ILE A 332 -4.90 -0.03 14.32
N LYS A 333 -5.42 -0.31 15.52
CA LYS A 333 -4.74 -1.05 16.58
C LYS A 333 -5.58 -2.25 16.98
N VAL A 334 -4.99 -3.44 16.94
CA VAL A 334 -5.60 -4.67 17.44
C VAL A 334 -4.96 -5.01 18.77
N LYS A 335 -5.77 -5.02 19.83
CA LYS A 335 -5.32 -5.44 21.18
C LYS A 335 -5.87 -6.83 21.46
N PHE A 336 -4.98 -7.80 21.60
CA PHE A 336 -5.32 -9.18 21.94
C PHE A 336 -5.47 -9.40 23.45
N ASN A 337 -6.34 -10.33 23.83
CA ASN A 337 -6.55 -10.75 25.20
C ASN A 337 -5.51 -11.83 25.57
N GLU A 338 -4.60 -11.52 26.49
CA GLU A 338 -3.52 -12.39 26.94
C GLU A 338 -4.02 -13.69 27.58
N LEU A 339 -5.23 -13.71 28.13
CA LEU A 339 -5.81 -14.92 28.70
C LEU A 339 -6.34 -15.89 27.62
N LYS A 340 -6.56 -15.41 26.40
CA LYS A 340 -7.23 -16.17 25.33
C LYS A 340 -6.36 -16.39 24.09
N VAL A 341 -5.40 -15.54 23.84
CA VAL A 341 -4.48 -15.63 22.70
C VAL A 341 -3.08 -15.93 23.23
N ASP A 342 -2.46 -17.01 22.76
CA ASP A 342 -1.06 -17.33 23.07
C ASP A 342 -0.12 -16.49 22.21
N SER A 343 -0.34 -16.52 20.92
CA SER A 343 0.47 -15.78 19.97
C SER A 343 -0.32 -15.40 18.72
N PHE A 344 0.13 -14.35 18.03
CA PHE A 344 -0.44 -13.87 16.78
C PHE A 344 0.64 -13.56 15.76
N ARG A 345 0.29 -13.63 14.49
CA ARG A 345 1.12 -13.22 13.36
C ARG A 345 0.26 -12.42 12.39
N LEU A 346 0.62 -11.16 12.10
CA LEU A 346 0.05 -10.40 11.00
C LEU A 346 0.67 -10.90 9.70
N VAL A 347 -0.14 -11.33 8.73
CA VAL A 347 0.33 -11.86 7.45
C VAL A 347 0.55 -10.72 6.47
N GLY A 348 1.75 -10.64 5.91
CA GLY A 348 2.16 -9.48 5.11
C GLY A 348 2.49 -8.26 5.98
N TYR A 349 2.54 -7.07 5.38
CA TYR A 349 2.83 -5.80 6.04
C TYR A 349 4.27 -5.67 6.59
N GLU A 350 5.21 -6.50 6.14
CA GLU A 350 6.58 -6.50 6.63
C GLU A 350 7.25 -5.13 6.47
N GLU A 351 7.11 -4.47 5.33
CA GLU A 351 7.66 -3.13 5.08
C GLU A 351 7.00 -2.03 5.93
N ARG A 352 5.79 -2.29 6.42
CA ARG A 352 4.95 -1.31 7.13
C ARG A 352 5.01 -1.49 8.65
N SER A 353 5.40 -2.67 9.12
CA SER A 353 5.54 -3.00 10.55
C SER A 353 6.72 -2.28 11.21
N PHE A 354 7.74 -1.89 10.45
CA PHE A 354 8.93 -1.18 10.95
C PHE A 354 8.77 0.34 11.06
N LYS A 355 7.65 0.91 10.61
CA LYS A 355 7.31 2.29 10.96
C LYS A 355 6.90 2.32 12.43
N LYS A 356 7.90 2.18 13.35
CA LYS A 356 7.74 2.62 14.74
C LYS A 356 7.09 3.99 14.69
N GLU A 357 6.16 4.27 15.62
CA GLU A 357 5.64 5.64 15.80
C GLU A 357 6.86 6.56 15.77
N ALA A 358 7.07 7.23 14.65
CA ALA A 358 8.13 8.20 14.56
C ALA A 358 7.81 9.23 15.66
N THR A 359 8.72 9.37 16.59
CA THR A 359 8.65 10.32 17.70
C THR A 359 8.51 11.77 17.23
N ASP A 360 8.54 12.00 15.94
CA ASP A 360 8.62 13.28 15.26
C ASP A 360 7.27 13.83 14.79
N GLY A 361 6.14 13.25 15.19
CA GLY A 361 4.80 13.77 14.83
C GLY A 361 4.40 13.67 13.35
N TYR A 362 5.22 13.05 12.50
CA TYR A 362 5.01 12.96 11.05
C TYR A 362 4.29 11.69 10.58
N SER A 363 3.89 10.78 11.46
CA SER A 363 3.00 9.68 11.10
C SER A 363 1.57 10.23 10.89
N LEU A 364 1.38 10.94 9.79
CA LEU A 364 0.04 11.25 9.32
C LEU A 364 -0.59 9.92 8.88
N GLY A 365 -1.68 9.51 9.53
CA GLY A 365 -2.42 8.32 9.16
C GLY A 365 -2.86 8.38 7.69
N ALA A 366 -3.05 7.21 7.06
CA ALA A 366 -3.50 7.12 5.69
C ALA A 366 -4.90 7.72 5.49
N GLU A 367 -5.23 8.06 4.25
CA GLU A 367 -6.58 8.42 3.85
C GLU A 367 -7.33 7.16 3.40
N ILE A 368 -8.64 7.13 3.67
CA ILE A 368 -9.52 6.07 3.19
C ILE A 368 -10.54 6.70 2.25
N GLY A 369 -10.63 6.15 1.05
CA GLY A 369 -11.57 6.59 0.02
C GLY A 369 -12.97 6.00 0.20
N ALA A 370 -13.93 6.60 -0.47
CA ALA A 370 -15.28 6.08 -0.53
C ALA A 370 -15.29 4.66 -1.15
N THR A 371 -16.14 3.78 -0.63
CA THR A 371 -16.25 2.37 -1.01
C THR A 371 -14.98 1.52 -0.86
N GLN A 372 -13.84 2.11 -0.53
CA GLN A 372 -12.59 1.39 -0.34
C GLN A 372 -12.73 0.37 0.78
N THR A 373 -12.27 -0.86 0.52
CA THR A 373 -12.15 -1.90 1.53
C THR A 373 -10.67 -2.14 1.85
N ILE A 374 -10.39 -2.36 3.15
CA ILE A 374 -9.06 -2.74 3.63
C ILE A 374 -9.24 -4.04 4.41
N THR A 375 -8.40 -5.02 4.09
CA THR A 375 -8.44 -6.36 4.67
C THR A 375 -7.08 -6.73 5.22
N ALA A 376 -7.04 -7.11 6.50
CA ALA A 376 -5.86 -7.71 7.12
C ALA A 376 -6.18 -9.13 7.60
N VAL A 377 -5.21 -10.02 7.48
CA VAL A 377 -5.31 -11.41 7.92
C VAL A 377 -4.28 -11.66 9.00
N TYR A 378 -4.75 -12.21 10.11
CA TYR A 378 -3.92 -12.70 11.20
C TYR A 378 -4.00 -14.21 11.28
N GLU A 379 -2.89 -14.85 11.58
CA GLU A 379 -2.82 -16.22 12.06
C GLU A 379 -2.64 -16.20 13.57
N LEU A 380 -3.50 -16.94 14.27
CA LEU A 380 -3.59 -16.93 15.75
C LEU A 380 -3.35 -18.33 16.31
N VAL A 381 -2.68 -18.38 17.47
CA VAL A 381 -2.68 -19.53 18.36
C VAL A 381 -3.50 -19.15 19.58
N LEU A 382 -4.59 -19.87 19.83
CA LEU A 382 -5.53 -19.55 20.89
C LEU A 382 -5.28 -20.46 22.09
N ARG A 383 -5.44 -19.90 23.30
CA ARG A 383 -5.47 -20.65 24.55
C ARG A 383 -6.91 -21.15 24.77
N ASN A 384 -7.12 -22.15 25.58
CA ASN A 384 -8.42 -22.76 25.92
C ASN A 384 -9.64 -21.88 25.65
N LEU A 385 -10.37 -22.18 24.54
CA LEU A 385 -11.55 -21.42 24.13
C LEU A 385 -12.82 -22.05 24.66
N ASN A 386 -13.65 -21.23 25.31
CA ASN A 386 -15.07 -21.49 25.40
C ASN A 386 -15.80 -20.72 24.28
N ALA A 387 -16.98 -21.13 23.89
CA ALA A 387 -17.78 -20.40 22.90
C ALA A 387 -18.08 -18.98 23.39
N ASP A 388 -18.13 -18.02 22.45
CA ASP A 388 -18.50 -16.61 22.65
C ASP A 388 -17.53 -15.77 23.55
N GLU A 389 -16.27 -16.15 23.64
CA GLU A 389 -15.29 -15.38 24.41
C GLU A 389 -14.64 -14.29 23.56
N LYS A 390 -14.46 -13.11 24.17
CA LYS A 390 -13.73 -12.00 23.58
C LYS A 390 -12.24 -12.24 23.58
N ILE A 391 -11.64 -12.37 22.39
CA ILE A 391 -10.19 -12.60 22.23
C ILE A 391 -9.40 -11.31 21.98
N GLY A 392 -10.08 -10.19 21.77
CA GLY A 392 -9.42 -8.91 21.55
C GLY A 392 -10.38 -7.79 21.23
N VAL A 393 -9.81 -6.62 20.93
CA VAL A 393 -10.53 -5.41 20.50
C VAL A 393 -9.75 -4.77 19.36
N VAL A 394 -10.45 -4.36 18.31
CA VAL A 394 -9.93 -3.42 17.31
C VAL A 394 -10.28 -2.01 17.76
N ASN A 395 -9.29 -1.16 17.84
CA ASN A 395 -9.47 0.29 18.02
C ASN A 395 -9.07 0.98 16.71
N PHE A 396 -9.95 1.82 16.20
CA PHE A 396 -9.74 2.55 14.97
C PHE A 396 -9.94 4.04 15.21
N ASP A 397 -8.88 4.81 15.02
CA ASP A 397 -8.86 6.26 15.16
C ASP A 397 -8.85 6.89 13.77
N TYR A 398 -9.68 7.90 13.52
CA TYR A 398 -9.72 8.62 12.25
C TYR A 398 -10.38 10.00 12.40
N THR A 399 -10.18 10.86 11.39
CA THR A 399 -10.88 12.14 11.23
C THR A 399 -11.80 12.04 10.02
N LYS A 400 -13.06 12.47 10.12
CA LYS A 400 -13.96 12.52 8.96
C LYS A 400 -13.48 13.57 7.97
N SER A 401 -13.46 13.25 6.68
CA SER A 401 -13.02 14.19 5.63
C SER A 401 -13.99 15.35 5.42
N ASP A 402 -15.27 15.16 5.76
CA ASP A 402 -16.36 16.13 5.66
C ASP A 402 -16.62 16.90 6.96
N ASP A 403 -15.83 16.67 8.03
CA ASP A 403 -15.94 17.37 9.29
C ASP A 403 -14.91 18.51 9.38
N PRO A 404 -15.32 19.79 9.24
CA PRO A 404 -14.40 20.92 9.31
C PRO A 404 -13.79 21.14 10.70
N SER A 405 -14.37 20.54 11.76
CA SER A 405 -13.81 20.63 13.11
C SER A 405 -12.52 19.84 13.26
N GLY A 406 -12.28 18.87 12.38
CA GLY A 406 -11.10 18.00 12.42
C GLY A 406 -11.03 17.11 13.67
N LEU A 407 -12.16 16.87 14.34
CA LEU A 407 -12.22 16.07 15.54
C LEU A 407 -11.88 14.61 15.25
N ASN A 408 -11.02 14.04 16.10
CA ASN A 408 -10.70 12.63 16.06
C ASN A 408 -11.93 11.80 16.47
N ARG A 409 -12.21 10.75 15.68
CA ARG A 409 -13.24 9.75 15.95
C ARG A 409 -12.57 8.46 16.34
N GLN A 410 -13.22 7.72 17.23
CA GLN A 410 -12.76 6.41 17.65
C GLN A 410 -13.88 5.39 17.49
N LEU A 411 -13.59 4.30 16.78
CA LEU A 411 -14.46 3.14 16.67
C LEU A 411 -13.82 1.96 17.38
N GLY A 412 -14.64 1.18 18.08
CA GLY A 412 -14.23 -0.08 18.71
C GLY A 412 -14.99 -1.25 18.11
N LEU A 413 -14.30 -2.37 17.89
CA LEU A 413 -14.90 -3.65 17.50
C LEU A 413 -14.37 -4.76 18.41
N ASP A 414 -15.25 -5.41 19.16
CA ASP A 414 -14.92 -6.60 19.93
C ASP A 414 -14.69 -7.80 18.97
N ILE A 415 -13.56 -8.46 19.13
CA ILE A 415 -13.25 -9.67 18.38
C ILE A 415 -13.74 -10.87 19.21
N GLN A 416 -14.82 -11.50 18.72
CA GLN A 416 -15.38 -12.70 19.34
C GLN A 416 -14.71 -13.95 18.77
N ALA A 417 -14.30 -14.87 19.62
CA ALA A 417 -13.93 -16.18 19.19
C ALA A 417 -15.16 -17.07 19.14
N ILE A 418 -15.85 -17.02 18.04
CA ILE A 418 -16.72 -18.12 17.64
C ILE A 418 -15.91 -18.83 16.54
N PRO A 419 -15.09 -19.86 16.87
CA PRO A 419 -14.32 -20.54 15.87
C PRO A 419 -15.26 -21.26 14.92
N VAL A 420 -15.58 -20.60 13.83
CA VAL A 420 -16.32 -21.24 12.75
C VAL A 420 -15.36 -22.20 12.04
N ASP A 421 -15.78 -23.43 11.82
CA ASP A 421 -15.05 -24.31 10.89
C ASP A 421 -14.89 -23.56 9.57
N PHE A 422 -13.69 -23.55 9.00
CA PHE A 422 -13.36 -22.78 7.80
C PHE A 422 -14.36 -22.94 6.66
N LYS A 423 -14.91 -24.15 6.45
CA LYS A 423 -15.93 -24.44 5.43
C LYS A 423 -17.22 -23.62 5.59
N ASN A 424 -17.51 -23.17 6.82
CA ASN A 424 -18.68 -22.38 7.17
C ASN A 424 -18.37 -20.87 7.27
N ALA A 425 -17.11 -20.48 7.05
CA ALA A 425 -16.72 -19.07 7.05
C ALA A 425 -17.39 -18.29 5.92
N SER A 426 -17.54 -16.99 6.11
CA SER A 426 -18.08 -16.10 5.07
C SER A 426 -17.25 -16.18 3.78
N GLU A 427 -17.89 -15.90 2.66
CA GLU A 427 -17.23 -15.84 1.35
C GLU A 427 -16.05 -14.89 1.35
N ASN A 428 -16.18 -13.73 2.03
CA ASN A 428 -15.08 -12.76 2.15
C ASN A 428 -13.86 -13.37 2.86
N THR A 429 -14.08 -14.16 3.92
CA THR A 429 -12.98 -14.80 4.66
C THR A 429 -12.36 -15.93 3.86
N ARG A 430 -13.18 -16.77 3.21
CA ARG A 430 -12.67 -17.84 2.35
C ARG A 430 -11.84 -17.29 1.18
N PHE A 431 -12.32 -16.20 0.55
CA PHE A 431 -11.58 -15.57 -0.54
C PHE A 431 -10.27 -14.92 -0.04
N ALA A 432 -10.30 -14.17 1.05
CA ALA A 432 -9.07 -13.57 1.64
C ALA A 432 -8.05 -14.66 2.02
N ALA A 433 -8.50 -15.78 2.58
CA ALA A 433 -7.64 -16.91 2.91
C ALA A 433 -7.04 -17.57 1.66
N SER A 434 -7.81 -17.69 0.56
CA SER A 434 -7.28 -18.25 -0.68
C SER A 434 -6.16 -17.40 -1.28
N VAL A 435 -6.34 -16.06 -1.29
CA VAL A 435 -5.30 -15.12 -1.75
C VAL A 435 -4.09 -15.17 -0.83
N THR A 436 -4.32 -15.25 0.49
CA THR A 436 -3.25 -15.38 1.49
C THR A 436 -2.44 -16.66 1.26
N ALA A 437 -3.09 -17.81 1.13
CA ALA A 437 -2.44 -19.09 0.89
C ALA A 437 -1.62 -19.07 -0.42
N PHE A 438 -2.16 -18.45 -1.48
CA PHE A 438 -1.44 -18.30 -2.74
C PHE A 438 -0.20 -17.42 -2.57
N GLY A 439 -0.30 -16.30 -1.86
CA GLY A 439 0.84 -15.45 -1.56
C GLY A 439 1.93 -16.16 -0.75
N LEU A 440 1.53 -16.99 0.25
CA LEU A 440 2.46 -17.82 1.02
C LEU A 440 3.20 -18.84 0.13
N LEU A 441 2.52 -19.42 -0.86
CA LEU A 441 3.13 -20.33 -1.84
C LEU A 441 4.13 -19.58 -2.73
N LEU A 442 3.74 -18.43 -3.29
CA LEU A 442 4.60 -17.63 -4.17
C LEU A 442 5.86 -17.12 -3.45
N LYS A 443 5.75 -16.75 -2.17
CA LYS A 443 6.89 -16.38 -1.31
C LYS A 443 7.75 -17.58 -0.90
N ASN A 444 7.31 -18.82 -1.13
CA ASN A 444 7.86 -20.01 -0.51
C ASN A 444 7.99 -19.84 1.02
N SER A 445 6.96 -19.30 1.62
CA SER A 445 6.91 -18.93 3.04
C SER A 445 7.15 -20.14 3.95
N LYS A 446 7.92 -19.93 5.03
CA LYS A 446 8.06 -20.92 6.09
C LYS A 446 6.76 -21.17 6.86
N TYR A 447 5.77 -20.28 6.72
CA TYR A 447 4.45 -20.37 7.36
C TYR A 447 3.36 -20.92 6.44
N LYS A 448 3.72 -21.39 5.25
CA LYS A 448 2.74 -21.96 4.29
C LYS A 448 2.08 -23.25 4.81
N GLY A 449 2.67 -23.92 5.78
CA GLY A 449 2.14 -25.17 6.35
C GLY A 449 1.84 -26.20 5.26
N THR A 450 0.59 -26.68 5.22
CA THR A 450 0.08 -27.63 4.21
C THR A 450 -0.55 -26.95 3.00
N ALA A 451 -0.39 -25.63 2.84
CA ALA A 451 -0.91 -24.92 1.66
C ALA A 451 -0.38 -25.53 0.36
N SER A 452 -1.25 -25.67 -0.61
CA SER A 452 -0.94 -26.20 -1.94
C SER A 452 -1.79 -25.49 -2.99
N LYS A 453 -1.38 -25.56 -4.25
CA LYS A 453 -2.17 -25.03 -5.37
C LYS A 453 -3.60 -25.60 -5.38
N GLU A 454 -3.76 -26.90 -5.14
CA GLU A 454 -5.05 -27.54 -5.06
C GLU A 454 -5.91 -26.96 -3.93
N MET A 455 -5.33 -26.77 -2.74
CA MET A 455 -6.03 -26.10 -1.65
C MET A 455 -6.50 -24.71 -2.07
N VAL A 456 -5.65 -23.88 -2.67
CA VAL A 456 -6.03 -22.53 -3.12
C VAL A 456 -7.18 -22.60 -4.12
N LEU A 457 -7.14 -23.49 -5.11
CA LEU A 457 -8.21 -23.67 -6.09
C LEU A 457 -9.53 -24.04 -5.42
N ASN A 458 -9.52 -24.96 -4.46
CA ASN A 458 -10.70 -25.37 -3.70
C ASN A 458 -11.28 -24.21 -2.88
N LEU A 459 -10.42 -23.40 -2.24
CA LEU A 459 -10.84 -22.24 -1.46
C LEU A 459 -11.50 -21.15 -2.31
N VAL A 460 -10.99 -20.91 -3.52
CA VAL A 460 -11.53 -19.90 -4.45
C VAL A 460 -12.85 -20.35 -5.05
N GLN A 461 -13.00 -21.64 -5.36
CA GLN A 461 -14.11 -22.17 -6.16
C GLN A 461 -15.48 -21.80 -5.58
N ASP A 462 -15.62 -21.70 -4.27
CA ASP A 462 -16.85 -21.36 -3.56
C ASP A 462 -16.84 -19.91 -2.98
N ALA A 463 -15.93 -19.05 -3.45
CA ALA A 463 -15.70 -17.73 -2.86
C ALA A 463 -15.66 -16.58 -3.89
N TYR A 464 -16.36 -16.70 -5.02
CA TYR A 464 -16.40 -15.67 -6.06
C TYR A 464 -17.81 -15.21 -6.47
N SER A 465 -18.84 -15.44 -5.65
CA SER A 465 -20.20 -14.96 -5.97
C SER A 465 -20.27 -13.43 -5.99
N PHE A 466 -19.55 -12.77 -5.07
CA PHE A 466 -19.36 -11.33 -5.12
C PHE A 466 -18.13 -10.98 -5.99
N ASP A 467 -18.33 -10.88 -7.29
CA ASP A 467 -17.30 -10.52 -8.25
C ASP A 467 -17.82 -9.56 -9.33
N PRO A 468 -18.19 -8.31 -8.95
CA PRO A 468 -18.88 -7.37 -9.85
C PRO A 468 -18.05 -6.99 -11.08
N ASN A 469 -16.73 -7.14 -11.03
CA ASN A 469 -15.82 -6.78 -12.10
C ASN A 469 -15.03 -7.95 -12.69
N GLY A 470 -15.26 -9.20 -12.25
CA GLY A 470 -14.58 -10.40 -12.75
C GLY A 470 -13.17 -10.63 -12.22
N TYR A 471 -12.71 -9.86 -11.23
CA TYR A 471 -11.33 -9.96 -10.72
C TYR A 471 -11.08 -11.25 -9.93
N ARG A 472 -12.07 -11.77 -9.20
CA ARG A 472 -11.94 -13.04 -8.47
C ARG A 472 -11.84 -14.22 -9.42
N ARG A 473 -12.59 -14.18 -10.53
CA ARG A 473 -12.49 -15.19 -11.60
C ARG A 473 -11.16 -15.12 -12.33
N GLU A 474 -10.64 -13.91 -12.56
CA GLU A 474 -9.28 -13.75 -13.09
C GLU A 474 -8.25 -14.38 -12.15
N PHE A 475 -8.37 -14.17 -10.83
CA PHE A 475 -7.49 -14.79 -9.84
C PHE A 475 -7.51 -16.32 -9.93
N LEU A 476 -8.72 -16.94 -10.01
CA LEU A 476 -8.86 -18.38 -10.20
C LEU A 476 -8.11 -18.85 -11.46
N SER A 477 -8.23 -18.11 -12.56
CA SER A 477 -7.52 -18.42 -13.81
C SER A 477 -6.01 -18.33 -13.63
N LEU A 478 -5.50 -17.32 -12.94
CA LEU A 478 -4.06 -17.15 -12.67
C LEU A 478 -3.52 -18.28 -11.80
N VAL A 479 -4.22 -18.67 -10.74
CA VAL A 479 -3.83 -19.82 -9.91
C VAL A 479 -3.80 -21.11 -10.75
N THR A 480 -4.77 -21.29 -11.64
CA THR A 480 -4.81 -22.44 -12.54
C THR A 480 -3.61 -22.47 -13.48
N MET A 481 -3.22 -21.33 -14.07
CA MET A 481 -2.09 -21.20 -14.99
C MET A 481 -0.73 -21.31 -14.30
N TRP A 482 -0.65 -20.96 -13.01
CA TRP A 482 0.61 -21.00 -12.27
C TRP A 482 1.19 -22.42 -12.26
N ALA A 483 2.44 -22.54 -12.74
CA ALA A 483 3.13 -23.84 -12.93
C ALA A 483 3.86 -24.35 -11.67
N GLY A 484 3.83 -23.59 -10.56
CA GLY A 484 4.49 -23.98 -9.31
C GLY A 484 3.80 -25.17 -8.63
N GLU A 485 4.57 -25.93 -7.88
CA GLU A 485 4.13 -27.06 -7.07
C GLU A 485 3.32 -26.63 -5.82
#